data_eee05fe159b22d33eb97ff7abbde7c3c
#
_entry.id   eee05fe159b22d33eb97ff7abbde7c3c
#
_cell.length_a   1.000
_cell.length_b   1.000
_cell.length_c   1.000
_cell.angle_alpha   90.00
_cell.angle_beta   90.00
_cell.angle_gamma   90.00
#
_symmetry.space_group_name_H-M   'P 1'
#
loop_
_entity.id
_entity.type
_entity.pdbx_description
1 polymer ?
#
loop_
_entity_poly.entity_id
_entity_poly.type
_entity_poly.pdbx_seq_one_letter_code
_entity_poly.pdbx_strand_id
1 'polypeptide(L)'
;MRFEDMKNNIPETPDFIHEMIQNEVDRQLQGTTIIQIPKKRKKWNGARVAAAAMVCVLATSTAAYAGVKMYRMYVEKQGDYSVKTGITSENKLADLPAQIHDIDFKTGYIPDGMKWVDESHLEYPQSKRMGGFSFASVLLDNDDLNQALENKNVVESEERTFGKYEGVYLKYNNLKTEKGTFDQRIYLFCPDKYRVITIYIGDDVSKDDAVKVAENLEITENDKMMETAKMYTWSDEVNPNVETGDEMVTSVSEDKLKVYKIGEDFTLSASGEDKDGNNIVNDKISAHVDSVQTADDLKLLSGADLPEEWKNVIDSNGKLVKNKVSCIKSGDGVNTVDQVVKTENVNQKLVYATVTYTNNSDQEIKHMLYIGNLALIHHENGEYHIYNAMEQSGNGYDRVSWDGVAHTAEMTYSSVREDYGNGGNYISSLKPGESIQVNMAWIVNEDNLADMYLNLDGEGSAYDFNEPSVLHQCLQSLRNVRSVCRSRHIRL
;
A
#
# COMPACT_ATOMS: atom_id res chain seq x y z
N MET A 1 16.99 -3.59 -52.75
CA MET A 1 17.85 -2.57 -52.11
C MET A 1 19.18 -3.24 -51.82
N ARG A 2 20.30 -2.77 -52.34
CA ARG A 2 21.60 -3.38 -52.10
C ARG A 2 22.19 -2.82 -50.82
N PHE A 3 22.97 -3.61 -50.08
CA PHE A 3 23.58 -3.26 -48.79
C PHE A 3 24.43 -1.96 -48.85
N GLU A 4 24.89 -1.59 -50.03
CA GLU A 4 25.65 -0.35 -50.29
C GLU A 4 24.77 0.91 -50.28
N ASP A 5 23.48 0.79 -50.56
CA ASP A 5 22.54 1.93 -50.54
C ASP A 5 22.11 2.33 -49.10
N MET A 6 22.29 1.43 -48.11
CA MET A 6 21.99 1.70 -46.69
C MET A 6 23.10 2.47 -45.99
N LYS A 7 24.35 2.36 -46.41
CA LYS A 7 25.50 3.04 -45.80
C LYS A 7 25.43 4.56 -45.90
N ASN A 8 24.76 5.10 -46.90
CA ASN A 8 24.72 6.54 -47.15
C ASN A 8 23.57 7.30 -46.46
N ASN A 9 22.72 6.59 -45.71
CA ASN A 9 21.56 7.18 -45.05
C ASN A 9 21.56 7.00 -43.52
N ILE A 10 22.66 6.54 -42.93
CA ILE A 10 22.82 6.49 -41.45
C ILE A 10 23.28 7.87 -41.01
N PRO A 11 22.56 8.57 -40.11
CA PRO A 11 23.05 9.83 -39.54
C PRO A 11 24.41 9.57 -38.88
N GLU A 12 25.37 10.47 -39.07
CA GLU A 12 26.67 10.38 -38.41
C GLU A 12 26.42 10.45 -36.89
N THR A 13 26.98 9.48 -36.16
CA THR A 13 26.90 9.46 -34.71
C THR A 13 27.60 10.71 -34.17
N PRO A 14 26.94 11.51 -33.30
CA PRO A 14 27.55 12.70 -32.73
C PRO A 14 28.89 12.40 -32.06
N ASP A 15 29.88 13.27 -32.24
CA ASP A 15 31.25 13.09 -31.74
C ASP A 15 31.32 12.76 -30.26
N PHE A 16 30.42 13.32 -29.42
CA PHE A 16 30.41 13.05 -27.99
C PHE A 16 30.03 11.58 -27.67
N ILE A 17 29.22 10.92 -28.51
CA ILE A 17 28.90 9.49 -28.31
C ILE A 17 30.11 8.63 -28.71
N HIS A 18 30.87 9.04 -29.75
CA HIS A 18 32.13 8.39 -30.08
C HIS A 18 33.15 8.50 -28.95
N GLU A 19 33.31 9.68 -28.37
CA GLU A 19 34.19 9.89 -27.22
C GLU A 19 33.75 9.07 -25.97
N MET A 20 32.45 8.99 -25.68
CA MET A 20 31.94 8.17 -24.58
C MET A 20 32.22 6.69 -24.77
N ILE A 21 31.99 6.16 -25.98
CA ILE A 21 32.26 4.75 -26.30
C ILE A 21 33.77 4.48 -26.21
N GLN A 22 34.62 5.38 -26.77
CA GLN A 22 36.05 5.23 -26.74
C GLN A 22 36.61 5.25 -25.28
N ASN A 23 36.14 6.18 -24.46
CA ASN A 23 36.52 6.29 -23.05
C ASN A 23 36.10 5.05 -22.24
N GLU A 24 34.92 4.46 -22.51
CA GLU A 24 34.47 3.27 -21.83
C GLU A 24 35.24 2.01 -22.27
N VAL A 25 35.51 1.88 -23.57
CA VAL A 25 36.38 0.82 -24.11
C VAL A 25 37.78 0.91 -23.56
N ASP A 26 38.36 2.10 -23.49
CA ASP A 26 39.71 2.32 -22.93
C ASP A 26 39.71 2.03 -21.42
N ARG A 27 38.66 2.31 -20.69
CA ARG A 27 38.48 1.98 -19.27
C ARG A 27 38.39 0.47 -19.05
N GLN A 28 37.73 -0.26 -19.90
CA GLN A 28 37.61 -1.72 -19.82
C GLN A 28 38.88 -2.45 -20.27
N LEU A 29 39.66 -1.89 -21.21
CA LEU A 29 40.90 -2.47 -21.70
C LEU A 29 42.11 -2.18 -20.79
N GLN A 30 42.04 -1.12 -19.97
CA GLN A 30 43.06 -0.81 -18.96
C GLN A 30 42.87 -1.59 -17.66
N GLY A 31 42.92 -2.93 -17.72
CA GLY A 31 42.75 -3.85 -16.62
C GLY A 31 43.17 -3.31 -15.26
N THR A 32 42.22 -3.30 -14.34
CA THR A 32 42.31 -3.25 -12.87
C THR A 32 43.67 -2.89 -12.26
N THR A 33 43.95 -1.61 -12.13
CA THR A 33 44.97 -1.14 -11.21
C THR A 33 44.26 -0.78 -9.89
N ILE A 34 44.57 -1.55 -8.84
CA ILE A 34 44.09 -1.28 -7.47
C ILE A 34 44.68 0.04 -7.02
N ILE A 35 43.90 1.09 -6.99
CA ILE A 35 44.30 2.37 -6.41
C ILE A 35 44.10 2.28 -4.89
N GLN A 36 45.20 2.21 -4.14
CA GLN A 36 45.19 2.39 -2.69
C GLN A 36 44.82 3.83 -2.37
N ILE A 37 43.62 4.03 -1.80
CA ILE A 37 43.18 5.34 -1.30
C ILE A 37 43.83 5.63 0.03
N PRO A 38 44.61 6.73 0.18
CA PRO A 38 45.18 7.11 1.46
C PRO A 38 44.09 7.56 2.43
N LYS A 39 44.06 6.92 3.63
CA LYS A 39 43.16 7.28 4.73
C LYS A 39 43.47 8.68 5.25
N LYS A 40 42.76 9.73 4.79
CA LYS A 40 42.66 11.00 5.50
C LYS A 40 41.24 11.13 6.07
N ARG A 41 41.13 10.97 7.40
CA ARG A 41 39.91 11.27 8.16
C ARG A 41 39.61 12.76 8.06
N LYS A 42 38.56 13.14 7.31
CA LYS A 42 37.86 14.43 7.44
C LYS A 42 36.53 14.14 8.07
N LYS A 43 36.25 14.79 9.23
CA LYS A 43 34.93 14.78 9.85
C LYS A 43 33.94 15.39 8.87
N TRP A 44 32.98 14.60 8.42
CA TRP A 44 31.84 15.08 7.64
C TRP A 44 30.66 15.29 8.57
N ASN A 45 30.13 16.50 8.56
CA ASN A 45 28.85 16.82 9.18
C ASN A 45 27.77 16.05 8.43
N GLY A 46 26.89 15.37 9.19
CA GLY A 46 25.82 14.55 8.64
C GLY A 46 24.71 15.38 7.99
N ALA A 47 24.85 15.71 6.74
CA ALA A 47 23.82 16.18 5.86
C ALA A 47 24.34 16.13 4.41
N ARG A 48 24.61 14.97 3.90
CA ARG A 48 24.61 14.67 2.47
C ARG A 48 24.20 13.22 2.32
N VAL A 49 22.90 13.04 2.15
CA VAL A 49 22.31 11.81 1.65
C VAL A 49 23.04 11.44 0.38
N ALA A 50 23.57 10.23 0.33
CA ALA A 50 24.14 9.66 -0.87
C ALA A 50 23.07 9.70 -1.95
N ALA A 51 23.27 10.51 -2.98
CA ALA A 51 22.58 10.33 -4.23
C ALA A 51 22.97 8.92 -4.69
N ALA A 52 22.04 7.97 -4.59
CA ALA A 52 22.19 6.67 -5.19
C ALA A 52 22.27 6.92 -6.69
N ALA A 53 23.46 6.83 -7.23
CA ALA A 53 23.65 6.93 -8.67
C ALA A 53 22.91 5.73 -9.29
N MET A 54 21.86 6.00 -10.05
CA MET A 54 21.19 5.00 -10.84
C MET A 54 22.18 4.51 -11.91
N VAL A 55 22.71 3.31 -11.71
CA VAL A 55 23.60 2.68 -12.66
C VAL A 55 22.71 2.00 -13.69
N CYS A 56 22.44 2.69 -14.80
CA CYS A 56 21.86 2.05 -15.98
C CYS A 56 22.98 1.20 -16.62
N VAL A 57 23.02 -0.08 -16.29
CA VAL A 57 23.89 -1.01 -17.00
C VAL A 57 23.14 -1.45 -18.26
N LEU A 58 23.49 -0.86 -19.38
CA LEU A 58 23.13 -1.41 -20.69
C LEU A 58 23.93 -2.69 -20.91
N ALA A 59 23.47 -3.78 -20.34
CA ALA A 59 24.02 -5.10 -20.65
C ALA A 59 23.50 -5.52 -22.03
N THR A 60 24.22 -5.17 -23.09
CA THR A 60 24.01 -5.80 -24.39
C THR A 60 24.48 -7.26 -24.29
N SER A 61 23.60 -8.15 -23.84
CA SER A 61 23.86 -9.58 -23.98
C SER A 61 23.72 -9.97 -25.44
N THR A 62 24.85 -10.07 -26.14
CA THR A 62 24.95 -10.73 -27.45
C THR A 62 24.77 -12.23 -27.25
N ALA A 63 23.55 -12.68 -27.08
CA ALA A 63 23.21 -14.07 -27.31
C ALA A 63 22.94 -14.23 -28.78
N ALA A 64 23.95 -14.68 -29.52
CA ALA A 64 23.81 -15.10 -30.91
C ALA A 64 22.92 -16.34 -30.99
N TYR A 65 21.63 -16.15 -31.15
CA TYR A 65 20.74 -17.14 -31.74
C TYR A 65 20.28 -16.60 -33.08
N ALA A 66 20.57 -17.36 -34.14
CA ALA A 66 20.19 -17.03 -35.51
C ALA A 66 18.66 -17.17 -35.71
N GLY A 67 17.95 -16.15 -35.27
CA GLY A 67 16.55 -15.88 -35.52
C GLY A 67 16.37 -14.41 -35.22
N VAL A 68 15.90 -13.64 -36.23
CA VAL A 68 15.69 -12.19 -36.10
C VAL A 68 14.75 -11.99 -34.89
N LYS A 69 15.27 -11.54 -33.75
CA LYS A 69 14.46 -11.12 -32.63
C LYS A 69 13.67 -9.88 -33.04
N MET A 70 12.35 -10.03 -33.10
CA MET A 70 11.45 -9.02 -33.65
C MET A 70 10.80 -8.16 -32.55
N TYR A 71 11.04 -8.46 -31.29
CA TYR A 71 10.51 -7.68 -30.15
C TYR A 71 11.54 -7.51 -29.07
N ARG A 72 11.42 -6.41 -28.33
CA ARG A 72 12.32 -6.07 -27.24
C ARG A 72 11.54 -5.36 -26.13
N MET A 73 11.71 -5.81 -24.88
CA MET A 73 11.46 -4.94 -23.74
C MET A 73 12.57 -3.92 -23.57
N TYR A 74 12.21 -2.72 -23.17
CA TYR A 74 13.16 -1.64 -22.96
C TYR A 74 12.84 -0.85 -21.70
N VAL A 75 13.86 -0.17 -21.17
CA VAL A 75 13.74 0.81 -20.09
C VAL A 75 14.23 2.16 -20.60
N GLU A 76 13.42 3.19 -20.48
CA GLU A 76 13.78 4.56 -20.82
C GLU A 76 13.73 5.43 -19.58
N LYS A 77 14.85 6.07 -19.24
CA LYS A 77 14.94 6.98 -18.11
C LYS A 77 14.14 8.25 -18.38
N GLN A 78 13.26 8.64 -17.45
CA GLN A 78 12.43 9.85 -17.53
C GLN A 78 12.87 10.94 -16.54
N GLY A 79 13.46 10.54 -15.43
CA GLY A 79 13.95 11.42 -14.36
C GLY A 79 15.02 10.69 -13.53
N ASP A 80 15.38 11.22 -12.38
CA ASP A 80 16.38 10.55 -11.53
C ASP A 80 15.83 9.26 -10.91
N TYR A 81 14.50 9.18 -10.71
CA TYR A 81 13.81 8.06 -10.08
C TYR A 81 12.58 7.59 -10.86
N SER A 82 12.49 7.89 -12.15
CA SER A 82 11.41 7.42 -13.00
C SER A 82 11.94 6.81 -14.28
N VAL A 83 11.34 5.69 -14.67
CA VAL A 83 11.61 4.98 -15.91
C VAL A 83 10.32 4.59 -16.60
N LYS A 84 10.33 4.59 -17.93
CA LYS A 84 9.30 3.94 -18.75
C LYS A 84 9.78 2.55 -19.12
N THR A 85 8.94 1.55 -18.86
CA THR A 85 9.12 0.19 -19.36
C THR A 85 8.11 -0.07 -20.45
N GLY A 86 8.57 -0.55 -21.60
CA GLY A 86 7.71 -0.77 -22.73
C GLY A 86 8.19 -1.92 -23.61
N ILE A 87 7.40 -2.20 -24.65
CA ILE A 87 7.61 -3.28 -25.59
C ILE A 87 7.65 -2.66 -26.98
N THR A 88 8.71 -2.94 -27.73
CA THR A 88 8.80 -2.57 -29.14
C THR A 88 8.84 -3.80 -30.02
N SER A 89 8.25 -3.71 -31.20
CA SER A 89 8.36 -4.74 -32.21
C SER A 89 8.40 -4.10 -33.60
N GLU A 90 9.30 -4.60 -34.48
CA GLU A 90 9.32 -4.24 -35.88
C GLU A 90 8.26 -5.00 -36.70
N ASN A 91 7.72 -6.08 -36.14
CA ASN A 91 6.72 -6.93 -36.76
C ASN A 91 5.49 -7.08 -35.84
N LYS A 92 4.36 -7.36 -36.47
CA LYS A 92 3.15 -7.70 -35.74
C LYS A 92 3.31 -9.02 -35.00
N LEU A 93 2.75 -9.09 -33.82
CA LEU A 93 2.49 -10.36 -33.12
C LEU A 93 1.56 -11.21 -34.00
N ALA A 94 1.50 -12.52 -33.73
CA ALA A 94 0.48 -13.36 -34.32
C ALA A 94 -0.91 -12.84 -33.91
N ASP A 95 -1.90 -13.04 -34.77
CA ASP A 95 -3.27 -12.63 -34.48
C ASP A 95 -3.74 -13.30 -33.20
N LEU A 96 -4.29 -12.48 -32.27
CA LEU A 96 -4.76 -12.94 -30.97
C LEU A 96 -5.99 -13.83 -31.17
N PRO A 97 -5.98 -15.10 -30.68
CA PRO A 97 -7.16 -15.95 -30.69
C PRO A 97 -8.27 -15.40 -29.79
N ALA A 98 -9.54 -15.71 -30.09
CA ALA A 98 -10.67 -15.31 -29.23
C ALA A 98 -10.63 -15.96 -27.84
N GLN A 99 -9.94 -17.05 -27.69
CA GLN A 99 -9.69 -17.76 -26.43
C GLN A 99 -8.25 -18.26 -26.39
N ILE A 100 -7.64 -18.19 -25.22
CA ILE A 100 -6.32 -18.78 -24.96
C ILE A 100 -6.36 -19.58 -23.67
N HIS A 101 -5.42 -20.48 -23.48
CA HIS A 101 -5.26 -21.21 -22.24
C HIS A 101 -4.84 -20.29 -21.10
N ASP A 102 -5.34 -20.58 -19.90
CA ASP A 102 -4.79 -19.98 -18.68
C ASP A 102 -3.41 -20.58 -18.40
N ILE A 103 -2.64 -19.94 -17.52
CA ILE A 103 -1.25 -20.32 -17.25
C ILE A 103 -1.02 -20.60 -15.77
N ASP A 104 -0.14 -21.57 -15.51
CA ASP A 104 0.39 -21.90 -14.19
C ASP A 104 1.85 -21.47 -14.11
N PHE A 105 2.25 -21.05 -12.91
CA PHE A 105 3.63 -20.69 -12.59
C PHE A 105 4.30 -21.79 -11.78
N LYS A 106 5.53 -22.14 -12.17
CA LYS A 106 6.45 -22.97 -11.41
C LYS A 106 7.86 -22.39 -11.54
N THR A 107 8.74 -22.68 -10.60
CA THR A 107 10.15 -22.34 -10.74
C THR A 107 11.03 -23.51 -10.37
N GLY A 108 12.09 -23.75 -11.15
CA GLY A 108 13.12 -24.72 -10.86
C GLY A 108 14.06 -24.31 -9.71
N TYR A 109 13.99 -23.05 -9.27
CA TYR A 109 14.74 -22.54 -8.13
C TYR A 109 13.80 -21.96 -7.09
N ILE A 110 13.83 -22.49 -5.88
CA ILE A 110 13.07 -21.98 -4.72
C ILE A 110 14.08 -21.53 -3.67
N PRO A 111 14.06 -20.26 -3.22
CA PRO A 111 14.91 -19.81 -2.13
C PRO A 111 14.73 -20.63 -0.86
N ASP A 112 15.79 -20.82 -0.10
CA ASP A 112 15.78 -21.66 1.10
C ASP A 112 14.70 -21.21 2.11
N GLY A 113 13.82 -22.14 2.47
CA GLY A 113 12.74 -21.89 3.42
C GLY A 113 11.44 -21.35 2.84
N MET A 114 11.41 -20.98 1.55
CA MET A 114 10.18 -20.60 0.86
C MET A 114 9.39 -21.83 0.38
N LYS A 115 8.09 -21.63 0.19
CA LYS A 115 7.19 -22.61 -0.42
C LYS A 115 6.05 -21.90 -1.17
N TRP A 116 5.52 -22.57 -2.16
CA TRP A 116 4.26 -22.17 -2.78
C TRP A 116 3.12 -22.30 -1.76
N VAL A 117 2.34 -21.24 -1.57
CA VAL A 117 1.16 -21.21 -0.70
C VAL A 117 -0.13 -21.30 -1.52
N ASP A 118 -0.08 -20.88 -2.76
CA ASP A 118 -1.11 -21.07 -3.78
C ASP A 118 -0.47 -21.02 -5.20
N GLU A 119 -1.29 -20.93 -6.25
CA GLU A 119 -0.87 -20.98 -7.65
C GLU A 119 -0.02 -19.76 -8.09
N SER A 120 -0.08 -18.66 -7.34
CA SER A 120 0.56 -17.40 -7.68
C SER A 120 1.46 -16.80 -6.59
N HIS A 121 1.59 -17.45 -5.44
CA HIS A 121 2.40 -16.94 -4.33
C HIS A 121 3.43 -17.94 -3.84
N LEU A 122 4.70 -17.51 -3.85
CA LEU A 122 5.86 -18.21 -3.29
C LEU A 122 6.43 -17.37 -2.15
N GLU A 123 6.35 -17.86 -0.90
CA GLU A 123 6.70 -17.04 0.26
C GLU A 123 7.31 -17.84 1.41
N TYR A 124 7.89 -17.13 2.38
CA TYR A 124 8.24 -17.71 3.68
C TYR A 124 6.97 -17.98 4.51
N PRO A 125 6.93 -19.06 5.32
CA PRO A 125 5.75 -19.42 6.11
C PRO A 125 5.23 -18.33 7.05
N GLN A 126 6.13 -17.41 7.48
CA GLN A 126 5.80 -16.30 8.36
C GLN A 126 5.33 -15.03 7.62
N SER A 127 5.48 -14.95 6.31
CA SER A 127 5.19 -13.73 5.53
C SER A 127 3.71 -13.42 5.44
N LYS A 128 2.84 -14.44 5.50
CA LYS A 128 1.37 -14.30 5.48
C LYS A 128 0.88 -13.40 4.33
N ARG A 129 1.37 -13.63 3.13
CA ARG A 129 1.13 -12.84 1.91
C ARG A 129 1.72 -11.42 1.90
N MET A 130 2.58 -11.11 2.86
CA MET A 130 3.35 -9.86 2.90
C MET A 130 4.82 -10.17 2.64
N GLY A 131 5.28 -9.94 1.41
CA GLY A 131 6.63 -10.32 0.97
C GLY A 131 6.66 -11.56 0.07
N GLY A 132 7.84 -12.15 -0.12
CA GLY A 132 8.05 -13.25 -1.05
C GLY A 132 7.85 -12.83 -2.50
N PHE A 133 7.17 -13.68 -3.28
CA PHE A 133 6.86 -13.47 -4.68
C PHE A 133 5.36 -13.58 -4.94
N SER A 134 4.82 -12.64 -5.71
CA SER A 134 3.48 -12.72 -6.26
C SER A 134 3.56 -12.61 -7.78
N PHE A 135 2.94 -13.56 -8.49
CA PHE A 135 2.99 -13.66 -9.94
C PHE A 135 1.64 -13.25 -10.53
N ALA A 136 1.67 -12.36 -11.51
CA ALA A 136 0.50 -11.93 -12.24
C ALA A 136 0.78 -11.93 -13.75
N SER A 137 -0.26 -11.98 -14.56
CA SER A 137 -0.13 -11.88 -16.02
C SER A 137 -1.18 -10.96 -16.60
N VAL A 138 -0.79 -10.17 -17.60
CA VAL A 138 -1.70 -9.38 -18.42
C VAL A 138 -1.63 -9.85 -19.86
N LEU A 139 -2.72 -9.67 -20.59
CA LEU A 139 -2.77 -10.00 -22.01
C LEU A 139 -1.88 -9.05 -22.80
N LEU A 140 -1.28 -9.57 -23.87
CA LEU A 140 -0.47 -8.81 -24.80
C LEU A 140 -0.97 -9.03 -26.22
N ASP A 141 -1.30 -7.95 -26.91
CA ASP A 141 -1.66 -7.97 -28.31
C ASP A 141 -0.91 -6.93 -29.15
N ASN A 142 -1.28 -6.76 -30.43
CA ASN A 142 -0.63 -5.82 -31.30
C ASN A 142 -0.86 -4.35 -30.94
N ASP A 143 -1.97 -4.02 -30.27
CA ASP A 143 -2.31 -2.66 -29.88
C ASP A 143 -1.50 -2.24 -28.63
N ASP A 144 -0.96 -3.20 -27.88
CA ASP A 144 -0.07 -3.00 -26.74
C ASP A 144 1.37 -2.64 -27.13
N LEU A 145 1.75 -2.92 -28.36
CA LEU A 145 3.11 -2.63 -28.83
C LEU A 145 3.36 -1.12 -28.89
N ASN A 146 4.56 -0.72 -28.48
CA ASN A 146 5.00 0.67 -28.36
C ASN A 146 4.28 1.48 -27.28
N GLN A 147 3.51 0.84 -26.41
CA GLN A 147 3.01 1.44 -25.19
C GLN A 147 4.01 1.21 -24.05
N ALA A 148 4.16 2.21 -23.17
CA ALA A 148 5.14 2.17 -22.10
C ALA A 148 4.51 2.57 -20.77
N LEU A 149 4.70 1.72 -19.76
CA LEU A 149 4.30 1.96 -18.38
C LEU A 149 5.31 2.88 -17.69
N GLU A 150 4.84 3.98 -17.11
CA GLU A 150 5.66 4.83 -16.27
C GLU A 150 5.79 4.22 -14.87
N ASN A 151 7.04 3.99 -14.45
CA ASN A 151 7.36 3.51 -13.10
C ASN A 151 8.08 4.63 -12.35
N LYS A 152 7.46 5.10 -11.27
CA LYS A 152 8.01 6.14 -10.38
C LYS A 152 8.67 5.52 -9.15
N ASN A 153 9.48 6.32 -8.44
CA ASN A 153 10.23 5.89 -7.26
C ASN A 153 11.24 4.75 -7.54
N VAL A 154 11.69 4.59 -8.77
CA VAL A 154 12.66 3.55 -9.16
C VAL A 154 14.07 3.99 -8.82
N VAL A 155 14.76 3.21 -7.99
CA VAL A 155 16.15 3.44 -7.57
C VAL A 155 17.16 2.57 -8.31
N GLU A 156 16.69 1.50 -8.96
CA GLU A 156 17.50 0.62 -9.80
C GLU A 156 16.65 0.03 -10.92
N SER A 157 17.19 -0.04 -12.13
CA SER A 157 16.58 -0.68 -13.29
C SER A 157 17.61 -1.44 -14.11
N GLU A 158 17.24 -2.61 -14.62
CA GLU A 158 18.12 -3.47 -15.41
C GLU A 158 17.31 -4.21 -16.49
N GLU A 159 17.68 -4.02 -17.77
CA GLU A 159 17.20 -4.86 -18.88
C GLU A 159 18.05 -6.15 -18.91
N ARG A 160 17.40 -7.31 -18.95
CA ARG A 160 18.10 -8.59 -19.08
C ARG A 160 17.21 -9.71 -19.60
N THR A 161 17.84 -10.82 -19.95
CA THR A 161 17.13 -12.05 -20.30
C THR A 161 17.02 -12.92 -19.03
N PHE A 162 15.81 -13.35 -18.72
CA PHE A 162 15.49 -14.29 -17.64
C PHE A 162 15.13 -15.64 -18.26
N GLY A 163 16.03 -16.60 -18.19
CA GLY A 163 15.88 -17.87 -18.91
C GLY A 163 15.73 -17.64 -20.42
N LYS A 164 14.54 -17.89 -20.98
CA LYS A 164 14.24 -17.66 -22.40
C LYS A 164 13.51 -16.35 -22.69
N TYR A 165 13.08 -15.61 -21.66
CA TYR A 165 12.27 -14.41 -21.79
C TYR A 165 13.10 -13.15 -21.64
N GLU A 166 12.84 -12.15 -22.46
CA GLU A 166 13.35 -10.80 -22.24
C GLU A 166 12.53 -10.13 -21.15
N GLY A 167 13.18 -9.29 -20.34
CA GLY A 167 12.51 -8.66 -19.24
C GLY A 167 13.26 -7.48 -18.65
N VAL A 168 12.64 -6.88 -17.65
CA VAL A 168 13.13 -5.72 -16.94
C VAL A 168 13.02 -6.00 -15.43
N TYR A 169 14.11 -5.82 -14.72
CA TYR A 169 14.12 -5.75 -13.25
C TYR A 169 14.05 -4.30 -12.80
N LEU A 170 13.21 -4.00 -11.82
CA LEU A 170 13.08 -2.70 -11.16
C LEU A 170 13.19 -2.87 -9.64
N LYS A 171 13.89 -1.93 -9.00
CA LYS A 171 13.91 -1.74 -7.54
C LYS A 171 13.32 -0.38 -7.23
N TYR A 172 12.35 -0.35 -6.33
CA TYR A 172 11.69 0.88 -5.89
C TYR A 172 12.29 1.38 -4.59
N ASN A 173 12.17 2.68 -4.35
CA ASN A 173 12.51 3.27 -3.06
C ASN A 173 11.66 2.63 -1.95
N ASN A 174 12.33 2.16 -0.91
CA ASN A 174 11.67 1.56 0.24
C ASN A 174 12.23 2.20 1.51
N LEU A 175 11.39 2.88 2.26
CA LEU A 175 11.74 3.50 3.54
C LEU A 175 11.85 2.49 4.68
N LYS A 176 11.44 1.24 4.43
CA LYS A 176 11.41 0.15 5.41
C LYS A 176 10.60 0.48 6.66
N THR A 177 9.53 1.24 6.45
CA THR A 177 8.56 1.58 7.49
C THR A 177 7.63 0.41 7.80
N GLU A 178 7.48 -0.50 6.83
CA GLU A 178 6.67 -1.71 6.93
C GLU A 178 7.50 -2.92 6.49
N LYS A 179 7.16 -4.09 7.00
CA LYS A 179 7.76 -5.36 6.56
C LYS A 179 6.93 -5.96 5.43
N GLY A 180 7.61 -6.64 4.51
CA GLY A 180 6.95 -7.36 3.43
C GLY A 180 6.48 -6.47 2.28
N THR A 181 7.00 -5.25 2.17
CA THR A 181 6.72 -4.34 1.06
C THR A 181 7.25 -4.93 -0.24
N PHE A 182 6.42 -4.96 -1.29
CA PHE A 182 6.83 -5.35 -2.63
C PHE A 182 7.62 -4.22 -3.31
N ASP A 183 8.88 -4.08 -2.96
CA ASP A 183 9.76 -3.02 -3.43
C ASP A 183 10.63 -3.41 -4.62
N GLN A 184 10.43 -4.61 -5.18
CA GLN A 184 11.08 -5.07 -6.40
C GLN A 184 10.02 -5.59 -7.39
N ARG A 185 10.32 -5.48 -8.68
CA ARG A 185 9.45 -5.98 -9.76
C ARG A 185 10.26 -6.51 -10.92
N ILE A 186 9.79 -7.59 -11.52
CA ILE A 186 10.31 -8.08 -12.79
C ILE A 186 9.15 -8.16 -13.78
N TYR A 187 9.32 -7.59 -14.95
CA TYR A 187 8.45 -7.78 -16.09
C TYR A 187 9.09 -8.76 -17.06
N LEU A 188 8.36 -9.79 -17.48
CA LEU A 188 8.80 -10.76 -18.49
C LEU A 188 7.89 -10.68 -19.70
N PHE A 189 8.48 -10.61 -20.87
CA PHE A 189 7.79 -10.58 -22.15
C PHE A 189 7.65 -12.01 -22.72
N CYS A 190 6.42 -12.49 -22.86
CA CYS A 190 6.10 -13.84 -23.28
C CYS A 190 5.19 -13.84 -24.52
N PRO A 191 5.71 -13.43 -25.71
CA PRO A 191 4.90 -13.27 -26.90
C PRO A 191 4.34 -14.60 -27.44
N ASP A 192 5.04 -15.71 -27.19
CA ASP A 192 4.60 -17.07 -27.50
C ASP A 192 3.34 -17.50 -26.75
N LYS A 193 2.96 -16.75 -25.70
CA LYS A 193 1.80 -17.00 -24.84
C LYS A 193 0.82 -15.84 -24.78
N TYR A 194 1.02 -14.80 -25.58
CA TYR A 194 0.24 -13.56 -25.56
C TYR A 194 0.18 -12.93 -24.16
N ARG A 195 1.33 -12.91 -23.42
CA ARG A 195 1.38 -12.44 -22.03
C ARG A 195 2.57 -11.52 -21.76
N VAL A 196 2.34 -10.55 -20.85
CA VAL A 196 3.38 -9.97 -20.02
C VAL A 196 3.20 -10.50 -18.61
N ILE A 197 4.25 -11.05 -18.04
CA ILE A 197 4.25 -11.54 -16.65
C ILE A 197 4.84 -10.46 -15.77
N THR A 198 4.14 -10.13 -14.69
CA THR A 198 4.63 -9.25 -13.63
C THR A 198 4.92 -10.08 -12.40
N ILE A 199 6.15 -10.02 -11.91
CA ILE A 199 6.57 -10.65 -10.67
C ILE A 199 6.78 -9.54 -9.63
N TYR A 200 5.92 -9.47 -8.63
CA TYR A 200 6.06 -8.61 -7.46
C TYR A 200 6.95 -9.33 -6.45
N ILE A 201 7.95 -8.65 -5.91
CA ILE A 201 8.97 -9.26 -5.06
C ILE A 201 9.14 -8.42 -3.80
N GLY A 202 9.02 -9.08 -2.65
CA GLY A 202 9.11 -8.46 -1.34
C GLY A 202 10.51 -8.01 -0.96
N ASP A 203 10.59 -7.12 0.02
CA ASP A 203 11.86 -6.61 0.58
C ASP A 203 12.60 -7.64 1.44
N ASP A 204 11.95 -8.77 1.72
CA ASP A 204 12.52 -9.96 2.36
C ASP A 204 13.28 -10.88 1.39
N VAL A 205 13.28 -10.55 0.08
CA VAL A 205 13.95 -11.32 -0.98
C VAL A 205 15.18 -10.56 -1.49
N SER A 206 16.31 -11.26 -1.63
CA SER A 206 17.49 -10.69 -2.25
C SER A 206 17.30 -10.51 -3.77
N LYS A 207 17.99 -9.51 -4.39
CA LYS A 207 18.00 -9.37 -5.84
C LYS A 207 18.48 -10.65 -6.54
N ASP A 208 19.50 -11.30 -5.99
CA ASP A 208 20.05 -12.54 -6.56
C ASP A 208 19.03 -13.67 -6.59
N ASP A 209 18.24 -13.82 -5.51
CA ASP A 209 17.16 -14.82 -5.47
C ASP A 209 16.01 -14.44 -6.39
N ALA A 210 15.67 -13.15 -6.45
CA ALA A 210 14.66 -12.62 -7.36
C ALA A 210 15.00 -12.97 -8.82
N VAL A 211 16.24 -12.72 -9.20
CA VAL A 211 16.75 -13.02 -10.55
C VAL A 211 16.74 -14.52 -10.81
N LYS A 212 17.25 -15.35 -9.89
CA LYS A 212 17.27 -16.82 -10.06
C LYS A 212 15.87 -17.41 -10.18
N VAL A 213 14.91 -16.95 -9.39
CA VAL A 213 13.50 -17.38 -9.50
C VAL A 213 12.96 -17.06 -10.88
N ALA A 214 13.17 -15.84 -11.38
CA ALA A 214 12.72 -15.44 -12.71
C ALA A 214 13.46 -16.16 -13.85
N GLU A 215 14.77 -16.42 -13.73
CA GLU A 215 15.55 -17.17 -14.72
C GLU A 215 15.12 -18.63 -14.85
N ASN A 216 14.61 -19.22 -13.78
CA ASN A 216 14.14 -20.60 -13.72
C ASN A 216 12.60 -20.72 -13.73
N LEU A 217 11.90 -19.64 -14.09
CA LEU A 217 10.44 -19.62 -14.16
C LEU A 217 9.95 -20.44 -15.36
N GLU A 218 9.10 -21.38 -15.08
CA GLU A 218 8.35 -22.18 -16.05
C GLU A 218 6.91 -21.68 -16.09
N ILE A 219 6.46 -21.26 -17.26
CA ILE A 219 5.10 -20.81 -17.53
C ILE A 219 4.44 -21.86 -18.41
N THR A 220 3.49 -22.59 -17.84
CA THR A 220 2.79 -23.69 -18.52
C THR A 220 1.32 -23.35 -18.72
N GLU A 221 0.79 -23.72 -19.89
CA GLU A 221 -0.65 -23.62 -20.14
C GLU A 221 -1.38 -24.75 -19.43
N ASN A 222 -2.52 -24.41 -18.82
CA ASN A 222 -3.43 -25.38 -18.23
C ASN A 222 -4.69 -25.59 -19.09
N ASP A 223 -5.60 -26.46 -18.66
CA ASP A 223 -6.79 -26.82 -19.47
C ASP A 223 -7.91 -25.75 -19.44
N LYS A 224 -7.77 -24.71 -18.60
CA LYS A 224 -8.76 -23.65 -18.48
C LYS A 224 -8.64 -22.66 -19.65
N MET A 225 -9.74 -22.45 -20.36
CA MET A 225 -9.82 -21.47 -21.45
C MET A 225 -10.29 -20.12 -20.94
N MET A 226 -9.61 -19.05 -21.38
CA MET A 226 -9.89 -17.65 -21.05
C MET A 226 -10.35 -16.92 -22.31
N GLU A 227 -11.45 -16.17 -22.22
CA GLU A 227 -11.90 -15.28 -23.30
C GLU A 227 -11.01 -14.03 -23.34
N THR A 228 -10.27 -13.84 -24.42
CA THR A 228 -9.30 -12.73 -24.53
C THR A 228 -9.95 -11.35 -24.42
N ALA A 229 -11.18 -11.18 -24.92
CA ALA A 229 -11.93 -9.94 -24.79
C ALA A 229 -12.33 -9.52 -23.35
N LYS A 230 -12.16 -10.42 -22.38
CA LYS A 230 -12.45 -10.14 -20.95
C LYS A 230 -11.18 -10.04 -20.11
N MET A 231 -10.03 -10.19 -20.70
CA MET A 231 -8.77 -10.16 -20.00
C MET A 231 -8.25 -8.74 -19.90
N TYR A 232 -7.60 -8.46 -18.77
CA TYR A 232 -6.86 -7.22 -18.56
C TYR A 232 -5.61 -7.22 -19.45
N THR A 233 -5.41 -6.14 -20.21
CA THR A 233 -4.35 -6.02 -21.20
C THR A 233 -3.16 -5.22 -20.69
N TRP A 234 -2.02 -5.27 -21.40
CA TRP A 234 -0.92 -4.36 -21.13
C TRP A 234 -1.32 -2.89 -21.34
N SER A 235 -2.18 -2.62 -22.30
CA SER A 235 -2.74 -1.29 -22.53
C SER A 235 -3.54 -0.78 -21.34
N ASP A 236 -4.31 -1.65 -20.69
CA ASP A 236 -5.04 -1.32 -19.47
C ASP A 236 -4.09 -1.04 -18.29
N GLU A 237 -2.97 -1.77 -18.21
CA GLU A 237 -1.92 -1.53 -17.20
C GLU A 237 -1.22 -0.18 -17.42
N VAL A 238 -0.94 0.16 -18.69
CA VAL A 238 -0.29 1.44 -19.06
C VAL A 238 -1.24 2.62 -18.87
N ASN A 239 -2.52 2.43 -19.20
CA ASN A 239 -3.56 3.46 -19.13
C ASN A 239 -4.73 2.92 -18.30
N PRO A 240 -4.55 2.71 -16.99
CA PRO A 240 -5.64 2.22 -16.18
C PRO A 240 -6.81 3.20 -16.33
N ASN A 241 -8.00 2.67 -16.66
CA ASN A 241 -9.23 3.41 -16.53
C ASN A 241 -9.43 3.64 -15.02
N VAL A 242 -8.72 4.61 -14.48
CA VAL A 242 -9.04 5.16 -13.18
C VAL A 242 -10.35 5.89 -13.42
N GLU A 243 -11.47 5.24 -13.10
CA GLU A 243 -12.64 6.02 -12.76
C GLU A 243 -12.13 6.99 -11.69
N THR A 244 -11.99 8.26 -12.07
CA THR A 244 -11.73 9.31 -11.10
C THR A 244 -12.94 9.27 -10.19
N GLY A 245 -12.84 8.53 -9.09
CA GLY A 245 -13.81 8.60 -8.01
C GLY A 245 -13.96 10.08 -7.64
N ASP A 246 -15.11 10.46 -7.16
CA ASP A 246 -15.35 11.84 -6.74
C ASP A 246 -14.17 12.32 -5.90
N GLU A 247 -13.69 13.53 -6.20
CA GLU A 247 -12.56 14.12 -5.51
C GLU A 247 -12.87 14.17 -4.02
N MET A 248 -12.03 13.54 -3.20
CA MET A 248 -12.25 13.42 -1.76
C MET A 248 -12.42 14.82 -1.13
N VAL A 249 -13.57 15.08 -0.54
CA VAL A 249 -13.83 16.35 0.19
C VAL A 249 -13.19 16.26 1.56
N THR A 250 -12.11 17.00 1.75
CA THR A 250 -11.31 16.97 2.98
C THR A 250 -11.64 18.09 3.97
N SER A 251 -12.55 19.01 3.61
CA SER A 251 -12.94 20.15 4.44
C SER A 251 -14.43 20.43 4.37
N VAL A 252 -15.04 20.76 5.50
CA VAL A 252 -16.45 21.12 5.60
C VAL A 252 -16.67 22.17 6.68
N SER A 253 -17.59 23.10 6.44
CA SER A 253 -17.97 24.12 7.44
C SER A 253 -18.73 23.47 8.63
N GLU A 254 -18.51 24.02 9.83
CA GLU A 254 -19.05 23.44 11.08
C GLU A 254 -20.59 23.40 11.12
N ASP A 255 -21.29 24.24 10.37
CA ASP A 255 -22.75 24.21 10.26
C ASP A 255 -23.31 23.03 9.45
N LYS A 256 -22.44 22.35 8.69
CA LYS A 256 -22.80 21.17 7.89
C LYS A 256 -22.45 19.84 8.55
N LEU A 257 -21.64 19.85 9.60
CA LEU A 257 -21.24 18.65 10.33
C LEU A 257 -21.79 18.68 11.76
N LYS A 258 -22.67 17.75 12.08
CA LYS A 258 -23.20 17.62 13.44
C LYS A 258 -22.27 16.81 14.31
N VAL A 259 -21.74 17.44 15.36
CA VAL A 259 -20.92 16.80 16.37
C VAL A 259 -21.73 16.63 17.64
N TYR A 260 -21.90 15.39 18.10
CA TYR A 260 -22.59 15.06 19.34
C TYR A 260 -21.61 15.02 20.52
N LYS A 261 -22.09 15.31 21.71
CA LYS A 261 -21.35 15.15 22.96
C LYS A 261 -21.57 13.76 23.54
N ILE A 262 -20.62 13.32 24.37
CA ILE A 262 -20.81 12.13 25.18
C ILE A 262 -22.07 12.30 26.04
N GLY A 263 -22.94 11.29 26.04
CA GLY A 263 -24.22 11.31 26.72
C GLY A 263 -25.40 11.83 25.89
N GLU A 264 -25.18 12.17 24.63
CA GLU A 264 -26.26 12.55 23.70
C GLU A 264 -26.63 11.36 22.81
N ASP A 265 -27.95 11.18 22.57
CA ASP A 265 -28.47 10.17 21.64
C ASP A 265 -28.45 10.68 20.22
N PHE A 266 -28.17 9.78 19.28
CA PHE A 266 -28.34 10.04 17.86
C PHE A 266 -28.84 8.79 17.13
N THR A 267 -29.43 9.01 15.97
CA THR A 267 -29.94 7.93 15.11
C THR A 267 -28.95 7.69 13.99
N LEU A 268 -28.70 6.43 13.70
CA LEU A 268 -27.87 5.98 12.59
C LEU A 268 -28.59 4.94 11.73
N SER A 269 -28.11 4.73 10.52
CA SER A 269 -28.53 3.66 9.64
C SER A 269 -27.60 2.46 9.83
N ALA A 270 -28.15 1.31 10.18
CA ALA A 270 -27.38 0.09 10.36
C ALA A 270 -27.76 -0.97 9.33
N SER A 271 -26.75 -1.54 8.70
CA SER A 271 -26.92 -2.70 7.80
C SER A 271 -27.00 -3.99 8.59
N GLY A 272 -27.79 -4.93 8.12
CA GLY A 272 -27.98 -6.25 8.71
C GLY A 272 -28.95 -7.09 7.91
N GLU A 273 -29.56 -8.10 8.54
CA GLU A 273 -30.56 -8.97 7.92
C GLU A 273 -31.91 -8.90 8.64
N ASP A 274 -32.98 -9.08 7.89
CA ASP A 274 -34.32 -9.30 8.45
C ASP A 274 -34.46 -10.75 8.98
N LYS A 275 -35.65 -11.07 9.54
CA LYS A 275 -35.97 -12.41 10.04
C LYS A 275 -35.87 -13.53 8.98
N ASP A 276 -36.02 -13.17 7.70
CA ASP A 276 -36.05 -14.09 6.56
C ASP A 276 -34.65 -14.21 5.89
N GLY A 277 -33.64 -13.48 6.39
CA GLY A 277 -32.25 -13.50 5.91
C GLY A 277 -32.01 -12.58 4.70
N ASN A 278 -32.88 -11.59 4.48
CA ASN A 278 -32.65 -10.60 3.43
C ASN A 278 -31.85 -9.42 3.99
N ASN A 279 -30.90 -8.91 3.21
CA ASN A 279 -30.16 -7.71 3.57
C ASN A 279 -31.10 -6.51 3.72
N ILE A 280 -31.00 -5.80 4.82
CA ILE A 280 -31.75 -4.58 5.11
C ILE A 280 -30.84 -3.48 5.64
N VAL A 281 -31.30 -2.25 5.49
CA VAL A 281 -30.77 -1.07 6.20
C VAL A 281 -31.85 -0.57 7.14
N ASN A 282 -31.56 -0.49 8.43
CA ASN A 282 -32.46 0.01 9.46
C ASN A 282 -32.02 1.41 9.90
N ASP A 283 -32.83 2.42 9.56
CA ASP A 283 -32.60 3.84 9.85
C ASP A 283 -33.14 4.30 11.22
N LYS A 284 -33.56 3.35 12.06
CA LYS A 284 -34.13 3.61 13.39
C LYS A 284 -33.28 2.99 14.53
N ILE A 285 -32.02 2.81 14.29
CA ILE A 285 -31.08 2.43 15.34
C ILE A 285 -30.60 3.72 16.02
N SER A 286 -30.73 3.81 17.32
CA SER A 286 -30.09 4.89 18.08
C SER A 286 -28.78 4.38 18.70
N ALA A 287 -27.79 5.26 18.74
CA ALA A 287 -26.57 5.05 19.47
C ALA A 287 -26.43 6.11 20.55
N HIS A 288 -25.90 5.70 21.70
CA HIS A 288 -25.61 6.53 22.87
C HIS A 288 -24.18 6.24 23.30
N VAL A 289 -23.30 7.23 23.27
CA VAL A 289 -21.95 7.08 23.81
C VAL A 289 -22.01 7.32 25.31
N ASP A 290 -22.02 6.25 26.11
CA ASP A 290 -22.12 6.32 27.56
C ASP A 290 -20.88 6.96 28.20
N SER A 291 -19.71 6.57 27.71
CA SER A 291 -18.42 7.10 28.21
C SER A 291 -17.30 6.91 27.21
N VAL A 292 -16.30 7.78 27.30
CA VAL A 292 -14.99 7.60 26.69
C VAL A 292 -13.93 7.83 27.74
N GLN A 293 -13.00 6.90 27.88
CA GLN A 293 -11.90 6.93 28.85
C GLN A 293 -10.56 6.75 28.15
N THR A 294 -9.51 7.30 28.74
CA THR A 294 -8.14 7.07 28.25
C THR A 294 -7.26 6.55 29.37
N ALA A 295 -6.31 5.67 29.03
CA ALA A 295 -5.36 5.12 30.00
C ALA A 295 -3.95 4.99 29.40
N ASP A 296 -2.94 4.92 30.26
CA ASP A 296 -1.55 4.63 29.89
C ASP A 296 -1.24 3.13 29.93
N ASP A 297 -2.24 2.31 30.22
CA ASP A 297 -2.14 0.85 30.36
C ASP A 297 -3.43 0.16 29.91
N LEU A 298 -3.47 -1.17 29.95
CA LEU A 298 -4.63 -1.97 29.51
C LEU A 298 -5.61 -2.33 30.65
N LYS A 299 -5.55 -1.67 31.82
CA LYS A 299 -6.41 -2.05 32.96
C LYS A 299 -7.90 -1.89 32.70
N LEU A 300 -8.31 -0.99 31.81
CA LEU A 300 -9.71 -0.85 31.40
C LEU A 300 -10.24 -2.10 30.68
N LEU A 301 -9.34 -2.94 30.16
CA LEU A 301 -9.63 -4.21 29.49
C LEU A 301 -9.34 -5.43 30.36
N SER A 302 -9.24 -5.25 31.68
CA SER A 302 -8.91 -6.36 32.58
C SER A 302 -9.95 -7.48 32.48
N GLY A 303 -9.49 -8.70 32.17
CA GLY A 303 -10.34 -9.87 31.97
C GLY A 303 -10.92 -10.02 30.57
N ALA A 304 -10.62 -9.10 29.66
CA ALA A 304 -10.98 -9.21 28.25
C ALA A 304 -10.01 -10.11 27.47
N ASP A 305 -10.49 -10.72 26.40
CA ASP A 305 -9.63 -11.38 25.41
C ASP A 305 -9.02 -10.31 24.51
N LEU A 306 -7.71 -10.11 24.64
CA LEU A 306 -6.99 -9.05 23.94
C LEU A 306 -6.61 -9.48 22.52
N PRO A 307 -6.66 -8.54 21.55
CA PRO A 307 -6.13 -8.78 20.21
C PRO A 307 -4.68 -9.28 20.25
N GLU A 308 -4.33 -10.16 19.32
CA GLU A 308 -2.99 -10.78 19.24
C GLU A 308 -1.89 -9.72 19.13
N GLU A 309 -2.13 -8.67 18.34
CA GLU A 309 -1.24 -7.55 18.13
C GLU A 309 -0.97 -6.74 19.40
N TRP A 310 -1.85 -6.83 20.40
CA TRP A 310 -1.68 -6.12 21.67
C TRP A 310 -0.92 -6.89 22.75
N LYS A 311 -0.46 -8.10 22.46
CA LYS A 311 0.27 -8.93 23.44
C LYS A 311 1.60 -8.29 23.88
N ASN A 312 2.21 -7.47 23.01
CA ASN A 312 3.52 -6.86 23.26
C ASN A 312 3.48 -5.32 23.41
N VAL A 313 2.30 -4.74 23.64
CA VAL A 313 2.17 -3.27 23.70
C VAL A 313 2.46 -2.69 25.08
N ILE A 314 2.72 -3.52 26.09
CA ILE A 314 3.00 -3.10 27.47
C ILE A 314 4.48 -3.30 27.77
N ASP A 315 5.11 -2.28 28.36
CA ASP A 315 6.48 -2.35 28.85
C ASP A 315 6.59 -3.08 30.20
N SER A 316 7.81 -3.22 30.71
CA SER A 316 8.11 -3.88 32.01
C SER A 316 7.46 -3.19 33.22
N ASN A 317 6.98 -1.96 33.09
CA ASN A 317 6.31 -1.19 34.13
C ASN A 317 4.78 -1.29 34.02
N GLY A 318 4.26 -2.07 33.06
CA GLY A 318 2.84 -2.22 32.79
C GLY A 318 2.20 -1.02 32.08
N LYS A 319 3.00 -0.19 31.41
CA LYS A 319 2.57 0.96 30.62
C LYS A 319 2.64 0.67 29.14
N LEU A 320 1.80 1.35 28.36
CA LEU A 320 1.90 1.29 26.91
C LEU A 320 3.30 1.72 26.46
N VAL A 321 3.90 0.92 25.58
CA VAL A 321 5.19 1.27 24.96
C VAL A 321 5.04 2.54 24.12
N LYS A 322 6.14 3.24 23.90
CA LYS A 322 6.12 4.39 22.99
C LYS A 322 6.05 3.93 21.54
N ASN A 323 5.28 4.64 20.75
CA ASN A 323 5.24 4.44 19.31
C ASN A 323 6.43 5.14 18.64
N LYS A 324 7.10 4.45 17.75
CA LYS A 324 8.14 5.03 16.89
C LYS A 324 7.48 5.56 15.62
N VAL A 325 7.46 6.88 15.49
CA VAL A 325 6.87 7.59 14.35
C VAL A 325 7.97 8.16 13.46
N SER A 326 7.91 7.88 12.18
CA SER A 326 8.76 8.51 11.18
C SER A 326 8.04 9.66 10.52
N CYS A 327 8.76 10.77 10.37
CA CYS A 327 8.32 11.91 9.60
C CYS A 327 8.90 11.79 8.19
N ILE A 328 8.03 11.63 7.21
CA ILE A 328 8.38 11.36 5.82
C ILE A 328 8.08 12.61 4.98
N LYS A 329 9.09 13.10 4.31
CA LYS A 329 8.92 14.12 3.27
C LYS A 329 8.71 13.40 1.95
N SER A 330 7.56 13.61 1.33
CA SER A 330 7.22 13.02 0.04
C SER A 330 8.07 13.59 -1.08
N GLY A 331 8.50 12.71 -1.97
CA GLY A 331 9.09 13.04 -3.26
C GLY A 331 8.03 13.12 -4.35
N ASP A 332 8.45 13.54 -5.55
CA ASP A 332 7.62 13.50 -6.75
C ASP A 332 7.67 12.14 -7.48
N GLY A 333 8.53 11.25 -6.98
CA GLY A 333 8.79 9.93 -7.57
C GLY A 333 9.53 9.97 -8.90
N VAL A 334 9.84 11.16 -9.44
CA VAL A 334 10.50 11.37 -10.73
C VAL A 334 11.92 11.91 -10.53
N ASN A 335 12.07 13.03 -9.83
CA ASN A 335 13.37 13.66 -9.55
C ASN A 335 13.75 13.56 -8.07
N THR A 336 12.80 13.26 -7.22
CA THR A 336 12.96 13.07 -5.78
C THR A 336 12.14 11.88 -5.31
N VAL A 337 12.63 11.18 -4.29
CA VAL A 337 11.92 10.08 -3.62
C VAL A 337 11.58 10.47 -2.19
N ASP A 338 10.66 9.73 -1.59
CA ASP A 338 10.31 9.88 -0.19
C ASP A 338 11.54 9.70 0.72
N GLN A 339 11.62 10.52 1.76
CA GLN A 339 12.75 10.52 2.71
C GLN A 339 12.26 10.61 4.14
N VAL A 340 12.79 9.76 5.02
CA VAL A 340 12.63 9.95 6.45
C VAL A 340 13.48 11.14 6.90
N VAL A 341 12.83 12.25 7.24
CA VAL A 341 13.52 13.46 7.68
C VAL A 341 13.73 13.51 9.19
N LYS A 342 12.91 12.77 9.95
CA LYS A 342 12.94 12.72 11.41
C LYS A 342 12.29 11.45 11.92
N THR A 343 12.72 10.97 13.09
CA THR A 343 12.05 9.91 13.85
C THR A 343 11.76 10.40 15.26
N GLU A 344 10.56 10.15 15.75
CA GLU A 344 10.08 10.53 17.07
C GLU A 344 9.61 9.30 17.87
N ASN A 345 9.72 9.36 19.19
CA ASN A 345 9.09 8.39 20.09
C ASN A 345 7.92 9.07 20.80
N VAL A 346 6.71 8.72 20.41
CA VAL A 346 5.47 9.33 20.88
C VAL A 346 4.84 8.45 21.96
N ASN A 347 4.31 9.07 23.02
CA ASN A 347 3.52 8.33 24.01
C ASN A 347 2.22 7.84 23.37
N GLN A 348 1.76 6.67 23.81
CA GLN A 348 0.49 6.11 23.40
C GLN A 348 -0.56 6.18 24.52
N LYS A 349 -1.81 6.17 24.13
CA LYS A 349 -2.97 6.03 25.03
C LYS A 349 -3.89 4.93 24.51
N LEU A 350 -4.41 4.16 25.45
CA LEU A 350 -5.63 3.40 25.23
C LEU A 350 -6.80 4.38 25.22
N VAL A 351 -7.61 4.36 24.20
CA VAL A 351 -8.94 4.98 24.16
C VAL A 351 -9.95 3.85 24.33
N TYR A 352 -10.88 3.99 25.28
CA TYR A 352 -11.90 3.00 25.57
C TYR A 352 -13.26 3.70 25.60
N ALA A 353 -14.14 3.31 24.69
CA ALA A 353 -15.48 3.84 24.56
C ALA A 353 -16.53 2.76 24.93
N THR A 354 -17.58 3.17 25.60
CA THR A 354 -18.78 2.37 25.84
C THR A 354 -19.92 3.00 25.08
N VAL A 355 -20.57 2.22 24.21
CA VAL A 355 -21.65 2.66 23.34
C VAL A 355 -22.86 1.73 23.51
N THR A 356 -24.03 2.30 23.73
CA THR A 356 -25.28 1.56 23.77
C THR A 356 -26.05 1.76 22.47
N TYR A 357 -26.32 0.68 21.75
CA TYR A 357 -27.19 0.65 20.56
C TYR A 357 -28.60 0.21 20.96
N THR A 358 -29.62 0.89 20.44
CA THR A 358 -31.03 0.56 20.69
C THR A 358 -31.80 0.47 19.38
N ASN A 359 -32.55 -0.60 19.18
CA ASN A 359 -33.43 -0.77 18.02
C ASN A 359 -34.80 -0.13 18.31
N ASN A 360 -35.06 1.03 17.72
CA ASN A 360 -36.31 1.76 17.86
C ASN A 360 -37.34 1.41 16.75
N SER A 361 -37.00 0.45 15.88
CA SER A 361 -37.91 -0.03 14.84
C SER A 361 -38.88 -1.10 15.38
N ASP A 362 -39.81 -1.51 14.55
CA ASP A 362 -40.76 -2.61 14.82
C ASP A 362 -40.29 -3.97 14.31
N GLN A 363 -39.06 -4.02 13.76
CA GLN A 363 -38.46 -5.22 13.19
C GLN A 363 -37.16 -5.59 13.89
N GLU A 364 -36.92 -6.89 14.04
CA GLU A 364 -35.64 -7.42 14.48
C GLU A 364 -34.61 -7.20 13.37
N ILE A 365 -33.41 -6.78 13.73
CA ILE A 365 -32.24 -6.78 12.87
C ILE A 365 -31.26 -7.83 13.35
N LYS A 366 -30.85 -8.73 12.45
CA LYS A 366 -29.83 -9.75 12.70
C LYS A 366 -28.52 -9.36 12.03
N HIS A 367 -27.44 -9.88 12.56
CA HIS A 367 -26.09 -9.61 12.05
C HIS A 367 -25.87 -8.10 11.78
N MET A 368 -26.32 -7.27 12.73
CA MET A 368 -26.22 -5.82 12.61
C MET A 368 -24.75 -5.41 12.65
N LEU A 369 -24.28 -4.86 11.54
CA LEU A 369 -22.94 -4.26 11.46
C LEU A 369 -22.90 -3.00 12.32
N TYR A 370 -21.89 -2.87 13.17
CA TYR A 370 -21.58 -1.63 13.87
C TYR A 370 -20.15 -1.20 13.59
N ILE A 371 -19.94 0.10 13.58
CA ILE A 371 -18.68 0.74 13.24
C ILE A 371 -18.18 1.51 14.46
N GLY A 372 -16.86 1.58 14.60
CA GLY A 372 -16.20 2.35 15.65
C GLY A 372 -14.84 2.82 15.17
N ASN A 373 -14.81 3.94 14.44
CA ASN A 373 -13.58 4.50 13.93
C ASN A 373 -13.20 5.78 14.66
N LEU A 374 -11.90 6.01 14.85
CA LEU A 374 -11.38 7.28 15.36
C LEU A 374 -10.89 8.12 14.19
N ALA A 375 -11.71 9.08 13.77
CA ALA A 375 -11.36 10.03 12.72
C ALA A 375 -10.45 11.14 13.30
N LEU A 376 -9.36 11.44 12.59
CA LEU A 376 -8.47 12.55 12.94
C LEU A 376 -8.91 13.79 12.16
N ILE A 377 -9.55 14.71 12.87
CA ILE A 377 -10.19 15.88 12.28
C ILE A 377 -9.77 17.13 13.04
N HIS A 378 -9.15 18.05 12.34
CA HIS A 378 -8.79 19.35 12.90
C HIS A 378 -9.95 20.33 12.76
N HIS A 379 -10.30 21.02 13.85
CA HIS A 379 -11.34 22.05 13.84
C HIS A 379 -10.72 23.41 14.14
N GLU A 380 -10.74 24.29 13.14
CA GLU A 380 -10.30 25.67 13.29
C GLU A 380 -11.10 26.62 12.38
N ASN A 381 -11.23 27.88 12.78
CA ASN A 381 -11.86 28.94 12.01
C ASN A 381 -13.30 28.65 11.53
N GLY A 382 -14.04 27.75 12.23
CA GLY A 382 -15.40 27.35 11.85
C GLY A 382 -15.46 26.28 10.77
N GLU A 383 -14.35 25.58 10.52
CA GLU A 383 -14.25 24.47 9.56
C GLU A 383 -13.64 23.24 10.20
N TYR A 384 -14.10 22.07 9.77
CA TYR A 384 -13.51 20.77 10.04
C TYR A 384 -12.65 20.32 8.86
N HIS A 385 -11.40 19.92 9.11
CA HIS A 385 -10.46 19.43 8.13
C HIS A 385 -10.04 18.01 8.48
N ILE A 386 -10.17 17.08 7.55
CA ILE A 386 -9.60 15.75 7.71
C ILE A 386 -8.09 15.87 7.60
N TYR A 387 -7.38 15.32 8.57
CA TYR A 387 -5.98 15.07 8.39
C TYR A 387 -5.82 13.90 7.41
N ASN A 388 -5.46 14.18 6.17
CA ASN A 388 -4.81 13.15 5.40
C ASN A 388 -3.36 13.00 5.91
N ALA A 389 -2.73 11.87 5.62
CA ALA A 389 -1.38 11.58 6.09
C ALA A 389 -0.37 12.68 5.68
N MET A 390 -0.57 13.32 4.52
CA MET A 390 0.32 14.31 3.91
C MET A 390 0.27 15.70 4.57
N GLU A 391 -0.81 16.04 5.26
CA GLU A 391 -1.04 17.40 5.79
C GLU A 391 -0.89 17.51 7.30
N GLN A 392 -0.73 16.37 8.00
CA GLN A 392 -0.79 16.25 9.46
C GLN A 392 0.12 17.20 10.25
N SER A 393 1.15 17.73 9.63
CA SER A 393 2.13 18.49 10.40
C SER A 393 2.15 19.97 10.10
N GLY A 394 1.57 20.43 8.97
CA GLY A 394 1.81 21.79 8.45
C GLY A 394 3.30 22.06 8.19
N ASN A 395 4.17 21.07 8.40
CA ASN A 395 5.63 21.16 8.27
C ASN A 395 6.14 20.56 6.95
N GLY A 396 5.24 20.11 6.07
CA GLY A 396 5.56 19.51 4.78
C GLY A 396 6.16 18.11 4.88
N TYR A 397 5.74 17.33 5.89
CA TYR A 397 6.05 15.92 6.02
C TYR A 397 4.89 15.15 6.68
N ASP A 398 4.80 13.86 6.37
CA ASP A 398 3.86 12.92 6.93
C ASP A 398 4.41 12.23 8.16
N ARG A 399 3.52 11.80 9.06
CA ARG A 399 3.87 11.00 10.22
C ARG A 399 3.36 9.57 10.04
N VAL A 400 4.27 8.62 9.97
CA VAL A 400 3.98 7.20 9.76
C VAL A 400 4.46 6.38 10.96
N SER A 401 3.59 5.50 11.47
CA SER A 401 3.95 4.54 12.53
C SER A 401 4.81 3.42 11.96
N TRP A 402 5.90 3.05 12.66
CA TRP A 402 6.79 1.98 12.24
C TRP A 402 6.32 0.58 12.63
N ASP A 403 5.69 0.44 13.79
CA ASP A 403 5.46 -0.87 14.41
C ASP A 403 3.99 -1.32 14.38
N GLY A 404 3.10 -0.54 13.78
CA GLY A 404 1.66 -0.86 13.67
C GLY A 404 0.94 -1.02 15.00
N VAL A 405 1.58 -0.68 16.13
CA VAL A 405 1.05 -0.83 17.47
C VAL A 405 0.15 0.33 17.86
N ALA A 406 0.42 1.51 17.31
CA ALA A 406 -0.41 2.66 17.48
C ALA A 406 -1.14 2.94 16.22
N HIS A 407 -2.38 3.16 16.40
CA HIS A 407 -3.14 3.90 15.53
C HIS A 407 -3.66 3.21 14.33
N THR A 408 -4.86 2.94 14.38
CA THR A 408 -5.65 2.99 13.18
C THR A 408 -6.90 3.80 13.50
N ALA A 409 -7.51 4.39 12.49
CA ALA A 409 -8.86 4.83 12.58
C ALA A 409 -9.78 3.66 12.98
N GLU A 410 -9.39 2.43 12.65
CA GLU A 410 -10.17 1.21 12.84
C GLU A 410 -10.19 0.73 14.30
N MET A 411 -11.33 0.18 14.69
CA MET A 411 -11.52 -0.42 16.01
C MET A 411 -10.73 -1.73 16.11
N THR A 412 -9.77 -1.77 17.04
CA THR A 412 -8.94 -2.97 17.24
C THR A 412 -9.57 -3.96 18.22
N TYR A 413 -10.31 -3.47 19.24
CA TYR A 413 -11.00 -4.31 20.21
C TYR A 413 -12.48 -3.96 20.28
N SER A 414 -13.33 -4.99 20.40
CA SER A 414 -14.73 -4.85 20.76
C SER A 414 -15.19 -5.97 21.68
N SER A 415 -16.13 -5.68 22.60
CA SER A 415 -16.67 -6.64 23.57
C SER A 415 -17.78 -7.53 23.00
N VAL A 416 -18.40 -7.12 21.89
CA VAL A 416 -19.44 -7.86 21.20
C VAL A 416 -18.90 -8.23 19.82
N ARG A 417 -18.79 -9.52 19.57
CA ARG A 417 -18.25 -10.03 18.30
C ARG A 417 -19.10 -11.19 17.80
N GLU A 418 -19.35 -11.20 16.52
CA GLU A 418 -19.88 -12.34 15.81
C GLU A 418 -19.13 -12.46 14.48
N ASP A 419 -18.53 -13.62 14.23
CA ASP A 419 -17.87 -13.90 12.96
C ASP A 419 -18.96 -14.04 11.88
N TYR A 420 -19.16 -12.99 11.11
CA TYR A 420 -20.13 -12.94 10.03
C TYR A 420 -19.50 -12.27 8.80
N GLY A 421 -19.70 -12.85 7.62
CA GLY A 421 -19.09 -12.34 6.39
C GLY A 421 -17.57 -12.30 6.49
N ASN A 422 -16.98 -11.14 6.29
CA ASN A 422 -15.52 -10.90 6.32
C ASN A 422 -15.06 -10.19 7.60
N GLY A 423 -15.92 -10.00 8.60
CA GLY A 423 -15.59 -9.24 9.80
C GLY A 423 -16.10 -9.88 11.08
N GLY A 424 -15.85 -9.22 12.22
CA GLY A 424 -16.27 -9.67 13.54
C GLY A 424 -17.07 -8.62 14.33
N ASN A 425 -17.33 -7.45 13.76
CA ASN A 425 -18.02 -6.34 14.41
C ASN A 425 -19.53 -6.35 14.12
N TYR A 426 -20.15 -7.48 14.43
CA TYR A 426 -21.58 -7.70 14.26
C TYR A 426 -22.28 -7.98 15.61
N ILE A 427 -23.49 -7.47 15.73
CA ILE A 427 -24.43 -7.83 16.80
C ILE A 427 -25.36 -8.89 16.21
N SER A 428 -25.36 -10.10 16.82
CA SER A 428 -26.06 -11.28 16.29
C SER A 428 -27.56 -11.03 16.07
N SER A 429 -28.20 -10.31 16.99
CA SER A 429 -29.61 -9.96 16.94
C SER A 429 -29.90 -8.78 17.85
N LEU A 430 -30.73 -7.85 17.39
CA LEU A 430 -31.25 -6.73 18.16
C LEU A 430 -32.76 -6.58 17.87
N LYS A 431 -33.60 -7.00 18.82
CA LYS A 431 -35.06 -7.00 18.66
C LYS A 431 -35.64 -5.59 18.84
N PRO A 432 -36.90 -5.37 18.39
CA PRO A 432 -37.62 -4.12 18.65
C PRO A 432 -37.56 -3.71 20.13
N GLY A 433 -37.09 -2.50 20.42
CA GLY A 433 -36.95 -1.95 21.77
C GLY A 433 -35.80 -2.52 22.60
N GLU A 434 -35.01 -3.44 22.07
CA GLU A 434 -33.85 -4.00 22.74
C GLU A 434 -32.65 -3.05 22.64
N SER A 435 -31.83 -3.06 23.69
CA SER A 435 -30.56 -2.32 23.72
C SER A 435 -29.41 -3.26 24.04
N ILE A 436 -28.27 -3.02 23.43
CA ILE A 436 -27.02 -3.73 23.69
C ILE A 436 -25.88 -2.73 23.88
N GLN A 437 -25.03 -3.01 24.87
CA GLN A 437 -23.83 -2.21 25.13
C GLN A 437 -22.61 -2.86 24.49
N VAL A 438 -21.86 -2.08 23.72
CA VAL A 438 -20.62 -2.47 23.06
C VAL A 438 -19.48 -1.63 23.62
N ASN A 439 -18.45 -2.29 24.11
CA ASN A 439 -17.21 -1.63 24.51
C ASN A 439 -16.22 -1.73 23.35
N MET A 440 -15.60 -0.63 23.01
CA MET A 440 -14.65 -0.50 21.89
C MET A 440 -13.34 0.08 22.40
N ALA A 441 -12.21 -0.33 21.81
CA ALA A 441 -10.93 0.26 22.20
C ALA A 441 -9.93 0.34 21.07
N TRP A 442 -9.04 1.35 21.19
CA TRP A 442 -7.97 1.70 20.28
C TRP A 442 -6.71 2.05 21.07
N ILE A 443 -5.55 1.83 20.48
CA ILE A 443 -4.29 2.41 20.96
C ILE A 443 -3.86 3.47 19.97
N VAL A 444 -3.64 4.70 20.44
CA VAL A 444 -3.39 5.86 19.59
C VAL A 444 -2.23 6.71 20.12
N ASN A 445 -1.65 7.54 19.26
CA ASN A 445 -0.66 8.53 19.67
C ASN A 445 -1.31 9.60 20.57
N GLU A 446 -0.70 9.87 21.72
CA GLU A 446 -1.25 10.80 22.72
C GLU A 446 -1.44 12.22 22.17
N ASP A 447 -0.55 12.67 21.30
CA ASP A 447 -0.58 14.01 20.73
C ASP A 447 -1.73 14.21 19.71
N ASN A 448 -2.29 13.13 19.17
CA ASN A 448 -3.43 13.18 18.25
C ASN A 448 -4.79 13.27 18.99
N LEU A 449 -4.87 12.95 20.29
CA LEU A 449 -6.14 12.86 21.02
C LEU A 449 -7.01 14.13 20.96
N ALA A 450 -6.37 15.30 20.79
CA ALA A 450 -7.11 16.57 20.76
C ALA A 450 -8.00 16.72 19.54
N ASP A 451 -7.62 16.08 18.46
CA ASP A 451 -8.23 16.18 17.12
C ASP A 451 -8.89 14.86 16.71
N MET A 452 -9.02 13.89 17.63
CA MET A 452 -9.74 12.65 17.37
C MET A 452 -11.22 12.75 17.70
N TYR A 453 -12.03 12.18 16.82
CA TYR A 453 -13.48 12.07 16.93
C TYR A 453 -13.89 10.63 16.72
N LEU A 454 -14.80 10.14 17.59
CA LEU A 454 -15.38 8.81 17.42
C LEU A 454 -16.48 8.89 16.34
N ASN A 455 -16.28 8.15 15.26
CA ASN A 455 -17.27 7.95 14.19
C ASN A 455 -17.92 6.57 14.36
N LEU A 456 -19.25 6.56 14.47
CA LEU A 456 -20.09 5.35 14.63
C LEU A 456 -20.99 5.10 13.43
N ASP A 457 -20.91 5.94 12.39
CA ASP A 457 -21.70 5.86 11.17
C ASP A 457 -20.78 5.88 9.96
N GLY A 458 -21.19 5.26 8.87
CA GLY A 458 -20.42 5.21 7.63
C GLY A 458 -19.90 3.83 7.26
N GLU A 459 -19.32 3.73 6.07
CA GLU A 459 -18.77 2.51 5.50
C GLU A 459 -17.23 2.55 5.53
N GLY A 460 -16.62 1.68 6.32
CA GLY A 460 -15.19 1.41 6.26
C GLY A 460 -14.28 2.28 7.14
N SER A 461 -12.98 2.16 6.91
CA SER A 461 -11.91 2.72 7.73
C SER A 461 -11.55 4.17 7.40
N ALA A 462 -11.81 4.61 6.18
CA ALA A 462 -11.54 5.97 5.74
C ALA A 462 -12.72 6.88 6.03
N TYR A 463 -12.45 8.04 6.63
CA TYR A 463 -13.42 9.10 6.81
C TYR A 463 -13.26 10.14 5.71
N ASP A 464 -14.36 10.55 5.07
CA ASP A 464 -14.40 11.65 4.12
C ASP A 464 -15.70 12.49 4.28
N PHE A 465 -15.77 13.61 3.58
CA PHE A 465 -16.95 14.47 3.57
C PHE A 465 -17.69 14.45 2.22
N ASN A 466 -17.43 13.45 1.38
CA ASN A 466 -17.92 13.43 -0.02
C ASN A 466 -19.40 13.21 -0.19
N GLU A 467 -20.04 12.52 0.73
CA GLU A 467 -21.46 12.20 0.58
C GLU A 467 -22.36 13.16 1.35
N PRO A 468 -23.17 13.99 0.67
CA PRO A 468 -24.15 14.86 1.33
C PRO A 468 -25.20 14.10 2.16
N SER A 469 -25.48 12.85 1.84
CA SER A 469 -26.34 11.97 2.63
C SER A 469 -25.70 11.52 3.95
N VAL A 470 -24.38 11.58 4.03
CA VAL A 470 -23.56 11.25 5.20
C VAL A 470 -23.31 12.49 6.08
N LEU A 471 -23.82 13.66 5.72
CA LEU A 471 -23.76 14.90 6.53
C LEU A 471 -24.50 14.78 7.89
N HIS A 472 -25.13 13.65 8.15
CA HIS A 472 -25.68 13.29 9.45
C HIS A 472 -24.72 12.42 10.27
N GLN A 473 -23.46 12.32 9.86
CA GLN A 473 -22.46 11.55 10.59
C GLN A 473 -22.27 12.11 11.99
N CYS A 474 -22.35 11.20 12.95
CA CYS A 474 -22.25 11.54 14.35
C CYS A 474 -20.82 11.37 14.80
N LEU A 475 -20.12 12.48 15.04
CA LEU A 475 -18.78 12.48 15.61
C LEU A 475 -18.84 12.88 17.08
N GLN A 476 -18.11 12.13 17.93
CA GLN A 476 -17.93 12.48 19.34
C GLN A 476 -16.51 12.98 19.58
N SER A 477 -16.39 14.24 20.01
CA SER A 477 -15.08 14.81 20.30
C SER A 477 -14.49 14.23 21.58
N LEU A 478 -13.27 13.72 21.51
CA LEU A 478 -12.50 13.24 22.66
C LEU A 478 -11.85 14.39 23.47
N ARG A 479 -12.01 15.65 23.06
CA ARG A 479 -11.41 16.83 23.74
C ARG A 479 -11.84 16.94 25.21
N ASN A 480 -13.07 16.54 25.53
CA ASN A 480 -13.59 16.59 26.91
C ASN A 480 -12.89 15.59 27.85
N VAL A 481 -12.23 14.56 27.32
CA VAL A 481 -11.50 13.59 28.11
C VAL A 481 -10.25 14.21 28.76
N ARG A 482 -9.62 15.19 28.09
CA ARG A 482 -8.47 15.95 28.67
C ARG A 482 -8.87 16.81 29.87
N SER A 483 -10.08 17.37 29.90
CA SER A 483 -10.54 18.23 30.99
C SER A 483 -10.80 17.42 32.28
N VAL A 484 -11.25 16.19 32.16
CA VAL A 484 -11.49 15.28 33.30
C VAL A 484 -10.17 14.82 33.95
N CYS A 485 -9.13 14.57 33.13
CA CYS A 485 -7.81 14.21 33.65
C CYS A 485 -7.07 15.40 34.33
N ARG A 486 -7.29 16.63 33.89
CA ARG A 486 -6.68 17.83 34.49
C ARG A 486 -7.32 18.24 35.82
N SER A 487 -8.61 17.95 36.03
CA SER A 487 -9.31 18.31 37.29
C SER A 487 -9.00 17.38 38.49
N ARG A 488 -8.27 16.26 38.28
CA ARG A 488 -7.85 15.36 39.37
C ARG A 488 -6.44 15.62 39.92
N HIS A 489 -5.73 16.62 39.43
CA HIS A 489 -4.55 17.16 40.11
C HIS A 489 -5.02 18.20 41.13
N ILE A 490 -5.73 17.73 42.17
CA ILE A 490 -5.97 18.50 43.37
C ILE A 490 -4.63 18.56 44.13
N ARG A 491 -4.19 19.80 44.35
CA ARG A 491 -3.06 20.16 45.19
C ARG A 491 -3.14 19.45 46.54
N LEU A 492 -2.03 18.85 46.94
CA LEU A 492 -1.62 18.85 48.35
C LEU A 492 -0.75 20.08 48.60
#